data_f6513a6313c572b344b1a0094456e4ab
#
_entry.id   f6513a6313c572b344b1a0094456e4ab
#
_cell.length_a   1.000
_cell.length_b   1.000
_cell.length_c   1.000
_cell.angle_alpha   90.00
_cell.angle_beta   90.00
_cell.angle_gamma   90.00
#
_symmetry.space_group_name_H-M   'P 1'
#
loop_
_entity.id
_entity.type
_entity.pdbx_description
1 polymer ?
#
loop_
_entity_poly.entity_id
_entity_poly.type
_entity_poly.pdbx_seq_one_letter_code
_entity_poly.pdbx_strand_id
1 'polypeptide(L)'
;MKRYGMVIGVRPEKVEEYKRLHAAVWPDVLKMIQACNIRNYSIYLRTLDDGQPYLFSYFEYVGKDFAADMAKMAADATTQRWWSFCKPCQKPLANRATDEWWVSMEEVFHAD
;
A
#
# COMPACT_ATOMS: atom_id res chain seq x y z
N MET A 1 -6.93 11.20 13.94
CA MET A 1 -6.87 10.01 13.06
C MET A 1 -7.24 10.42 11.65
N LYS A 2 -6.53 9.92 10.65
CA LYS A 2 -6.82 10.21 9.25
C LYS A 2 -6.92 8.90 8.47
N ARG A 3 -7.90 8.80 7.57
CA ARG A 3 -8.09 7.63 6.71
C ARG A 3 -7.45 7.88 5.35
N TYR A 4 -6.82 6.85 4.80
CA TYR A 4 -6.19 6.90 3.48
C TYR A 4 -6.71 5.76 2.61
N GLY A 5 -7.22 6.10 1.45
CA GLY A 5 -7.57 5.15 0.40
C GLY A 5 -6.62 5.34 -0.77
N MET A 6 -6.04 4.25 -1.25
CA MET A 6 -5.05 4.32 -2.33
C MET A 6 -5.27 3.22 -3.35
N VAL A 7 -4.80 3.44 -4.56
CA VAL A 7 -4.93 2.49 -5.66
C VAL A 7 -3.61 2.36 -6.42
N ILE A 8 -3.32 1.14 -6.87
CA ILE A 8 -2.19 0.84 -7.76
C ILE A 8 -2.57 -0.35 -8.63
N GLY A 9 -2.02 -0.42 -9.83
CA GLY A 9 -2.16 -1.63 -10.63
C GLY A 9 -1.26 -2.75 -10.14
N VAL A 10 -1.57 -3.98 -10.52
CA VAL A 10 -0.70 -5.13 -10.32
C VAL A 10 -0.54 -5.82 -11.68
N ARG A 11 0.66 -6.31 -11.96
CA ARG A 11 0.91 -7.00 -13.23
C ARG A 11 0.10 -8.29 -13.25
N PRO A 12 -0.68 -8.57 -14.33
CA PRO A 12 -1.53 -9.76 -14.35
C PRO A 12 -0.76 -11.07 -14.10
N GLU A 13 0.45 -11.16 -14.63
CA GLU A 13 1.30 -12.36 -14.46
C GLU A 13 1.90 -12.47 -13.06
N LYS A 14 1.77 -11.43 -12.24
CA LYS A 14 2.33 -11.38 -10.88
C LYS A 14 1.28 -11.41 -9.78
N VAL A 15 0.00 -11.53 -10.14
CA VAL A 15 -1.09 -11.52 -9.16
C VAL A 15 -0.92 -12.64 -8.12
N GLU A 16 -0.64 -13.87 -8.57
CA GLU A 16 -0.52 -15.00 -7.66
C GLU A 16 0.72 -14.87 -6.76
N GLU A 17 1.81 -14.33 -7.28
CA GLU A 17 3.00 -14.07 -6.47
C GLU A 17 2.72 -13.01 -5.40
N TYR A 18 2.00 -11.93 -5.78
CA TYR A 18 1.63 -10.88 -4.84
C TYR A 18 0.76 -11.43 -3.70
N LYS A 19 -0.23 -12.28 -4.03
CA LYS A 19 -1.07 -12.94 -3.04
C LYS A 19 -0.24 -13.81 -2.10
N ARG A 20 0.70 -14.59 -2.65
CA ARG A 20 1.54 -15.48 -1.86
C ARG A 20 2.40 -14.69 -0.86
N LEU A 21 3.00 -13.57 -1.32
CA LEU A 21 3.79 -12.71 -0.45
C LEU A 21 2.94 -12.20 0.73
N HIS A 22 1.73 -11.75 0.45
CA HIS A 22 0.86 -11.13 1.45
C HIS A 22 0.10 -12.14 2.33
N ALA A 23 0.14 -13.42 1.98
CA ALA A 23 -0.36 -14.47 2.86
C ALA A 23 0.58 -14.73 4.05
N ALA A 24 1.83 -14.28 3.95
CA ALA A 24 2.86 -14.49 4.98
C ALA A 24 3.75 -13.25 5.09
N VAL A 25 3.15 -12.10 5.42
CA VAL A 25 3.90 -10.85 5.61
C VAL A 25 4.89 -11.01 6.76
N TRP A 26 6.10 -10.53 6.57
CA TRP A 26 7.18 -10.70 7.55
C TRP A 26 6.85 -9.98 8.87
N PRO A 27 7.08 -10.63 10.02
CA PRO A 27 6.75 -10.03 11.32
C PRO A 27 7.37 -8.64 11.54
N ASP A 28 8.61 -8.42 11.11
CA ASP A 28 9.26 -7.13 11.28
C ASP A 28 8.66 -6.03 10.41
N VAL A 29 8.07 -6.38 9.25
CA VAL A 29 7.32 -5.44 8.42
C VAL A 29 6.04 -5.02 9.15
N LEU A 30 5.32 -5.99 9.74
CA LEU A 30 4.11 -5.70 10.51
C LEU A 30 4.43 -4.81 11.71
N LYS A 31 5.56 -5.05 12.39
CA LYS A 31 6.00 -4.22 13.51
C LYS A 31 6.30 -2.79 13.08
N MET A 32 6.93 -2.62 11.91
CA MET A 32 7.25 -1.27 11.40
C MET A 32 5.99 -0.52 11.00
N ILE A 33 5.02 -1.19 10.39
CA ILE A 33 3.72 -0.59 10.08
C ILE A 33 3.09 -0.05 11.37
N GLN A 34 3.07 -0.87 12.43
CA GLN A 34 2.53 -0.47 13.73
C GLN A 34 3.33 0.70 14.34
N ALA A 35 4.66 0.62 14.27
CA ALA A 35 5.54 1.67 14.82
C ALA A 35 5.40 3.00 14.08
N CYS A 36 4.98 2.97 12.82
CA CYS A 36 4.73 4.17 12.03
C CYS A 36 3.28 4.66 12.12
N ASN A 37 2.55 4.18 13.14
CA ASN A 37 1.20 4.65 13.47
C ASN A 37 0.14 4.35 12.41
N ILE A 38 0.32 3.27 11.66
CA ILE A 38 -0.66 2.75 10.71
C ILE A 38 -1.52 1.70 11.39
N ARG A 39 -2.84 1.78 11.21
CA ARG A 39 -3.82 0.88 11.81
C ARG A 39 -4.84 0.44 10.77
N ASN A 40 -5.46 -0.71 10.99
CA ASN A 40 -6.57 -1.20 10.17
C ASN A 40 -6.24 -1.18 8.67
N TYR A 41 -5.04 -1.64 8.34
CA TYR A 41 -4.52 -1.63 6.98
C TYR A 41 -5.04 -2.86 6.23
N SER A 42 -5.75 -2.63 5.14
CA SER A 42 -6.28 -3.68 4.26
C SER A 42 -5.95 -3.40 2.81
N ILE A 43 -5.72 -4.45 2.04
CA ILE A 43 -5.49 -4.35 0.60
C ILE A 43 -6.46 -5.29 -0.09
N TYR A 44 -7.19 -4.78 -1.09
CA TYR A 44 -8.18 -5.54 -1.86
C TYR A 44 -7.76 -5.60 -3.32
N LEU A 45 -8.05 -6.72 -3.96
CA LEU A 45 -7.74 -6.95 -5.37
C LEU A 45 -9.04 -7.01 -6.17
N ARG A 46 -9.10 -6.30 -7.28
CA ARG A 46 -10.21 -6.40 -8.22
C ARG A 46 -9.72 -6.21 -9.65
N THR A 47 -10.13 -7.08 -10.56
CA THR A 47 -9.98 -6.86 -12.00
C THR A 47 -11.14 -5.97 -12.45
N LEU A 48 -10.83 -4.85 -13.06
CA LEU A 48 -11.84 -3.90 -13.51
C LEU A 48 -12.28 -4.22 -14.94
N ASP A 49 -13.20 -3.41 -15.48
CA ASP A 49 -13.76 -3.66 -16.79
C ASP A 49 -12.79 -3.40 -17.95
N ASP A 50 -11.65 -2.79 -17.69
CA ASP A 50 -10.54 -2.70 -18.64
C ASP A 50 -9.74 -4.02 -18.73
N GLY A 51 -10.13 -5.05 -17.95
CA GLY A 51 -9.46 -6.34 -17.92
C GLY A 51 -8.18 -6.36 -17.09
N GLN A 52 -7.82 -5.25 -16.44
CA GLN A 52 -6.58 -5.15 -15.66
C GLN A 52 -6.84 -5.31 -14.17
N PRO A 53 -5.95 -5.98 -13.42
CA PRO A 53 -6.09 -6.10 -11.98
C PRO A 53 -5.53 -4.86 -11.27
N TYR A 54 -6.23 -4.45 -10.20
CA TYR A 54 -5.85 -3.31 -9.38
C TYR A 54 -5.92 -3.69 -7.91
N LEU A 55 -5.08 -3.03 -7.12
CA LEU A 55 -5.08 -3.14 -5.66
C LEU A 55 -5.65 -1.84 -5.10
N PHE A 56 -6.59 -1.99 -4.18
CA PHE A 56 -7.20 -0.88 -3.46
C PHE A 56 -6.86 -1.05 -1.99
N SER A 57 -6.25 -0.04 -1.39
CA SER A 57 -5.87 -0.13 0.01
C SER A 57 -6.64 0.88 0.85
N TYR A 58 -6.78 0.53 2.11
CA TYR A 58 -7.32 1.40 3.15
C TYR A 58 -6.44 1.27 4.38
N PHE A 59 -6.10 2.39 5.00
CA PHE A 59 -5.50 2.35 6.33
C PHE A 59 -5.84 3.63 7.11
N GLU A 60 -5.67 3.54 8.42
CA GLU A 60 -5.86 4.65 9.33
C GLU A 60 -4.51 5.08 9.88
N TYR A 61 -4.28 6.37 9.91
CA TYR A 61 -3.07 6.94 10.48
C TYR A 61 -3.42 7.61 11.80
N VAL A 62 -2.78 7.18 12.88
CA VAL A 62 -3.07 7.69 14.23
C VAL A 62 -1.91 8.51 14.80
N GLY A 63 -0.89 8.81 14.00
CA GLY A 63 0.24 9.63 14.39
C GLY A 63 -0.01 11.13 14.23
N LYS A 64 1.05 11.91 14.39
CA LYS A 64 0.99 13.37 14.35
C LYS A 64 1.73 13.98 13.17
N ASP A 65 2.59 13.22 12.50
CA ASP A 65 3.40 13.69 11.38
C ASP A 65 3.55 12.54 10.37
N PHE A 66 2.63 12.51 9.43
CA PHE A 66 2.58 11.43 8.44
C PHE A 66 3.84 11.36 7.60
N ALA A 67 4.34 12.52 7.16
CA ALA A 67 5.54 12.55 6.33
C ALA A 67 6.76 12.00 7.08
N ALA A 68 6.91 12.33 8.36
CA ALA A 68 8.00 11.83 9.19
C ALA A 68 7.88 10.31 9.40
N ASP A 69 6.67 9.81 9.66
CA ASP A 69 6.46 8.38 9.87
C ASP A 69 6.67 7.59 8.58
N MET A 70 6.27 8.13 7.44
CA MET A 70 6.53 7.47 6.15
C MET A 70 8.02 7.47 5.81
N ALA A 71 8.74 8.54 6.14
CA ALA A 71 10.19 8.59 5.98
C ALA A 71 10.89 7.55 6.87
N LYS A 72 10.41 7.38 8.10
CA LYS A 72 10.90 6.36 9.03
C LYS A 72 10.70 4.97 8.46
N MET A 73 9.53 4.69 7.90
CA MET A 73 9.23 3.40 7.27
C MET A 73 10.15 3.17 6.07
N ALA A 74 10.34 4.17 5.22
CA ALA A 74 11.17 4.06 4.04
C ALA A 74 12.66 3.87 4.38
N ALA A 75 13.10 4.33 5.55
CA ALA A 75 14.48 4.17 6.01
C ALA A 75 14.75 2.78 6.63
N ASP A 76 13.71 2.00 6.90
CA ASP A 76 13.84 0.70 7.54
C ASP A 76 14.33 -0.35 6.54
N ALA A 77 15.44 -1.01 6.87
CA ALA A 77 16.10 -1.97 5.96
C ALA A 77 15.20 -3.17 5.63
N THR A 78 14.48 -3.69 6.62
CA THR A 78 13.57 -4.83 6.40
C THR A 78 12.41 -4.45 5.50
N THR A 79 11.83 -3.26 5.70
CA THR A 79 10.76 -2.74 4.84
C THR A 79 11.25 -2.55 3.41
N GLN A 80 12.45 -1.98 3.24
CA GLN A 80 13.04 -1.83 1.90
C GLN A 80 13.19 -3.17 1.20
N ARG A 81 13.64 -4.18 1.93
CA ARG A 81 13.77 -5.53 1.37
C ARG A 81 12.42 -6.11 0.99
N TRP A 82 11.41 -5.94 1.85
CA TRP A 82 10.03 -6.35 1.56
C TRP A 82 9.52 -5.68 0.29
N TRP A 83 9.71 -4.39 0.16
CA TRP A 83 9.30 -3.65 -1.04
C TRP A 83 10.02 -4.13 -2.30
N SER A 84 11.27 -4.61 -2.17
CA SER A 84 12.00 -5.13 -3.32
C SER A 84 11.35 -6.38 -3.91
N PHE A 85 10.52 -7.09 -3.14
CA PHE A 85 9.72 -8.22 -3.64
C PHE A 85 8.34 -7.78 -4.12
N CYS A 86 7.76 -6.75 -3.51
CA CYS A 86 6.41 -6.29 -3.86
C CYS A 86 6.37 -5.40 -5.10
N LYS A 87 7.32 -4.48 -5.22
CA LYS A 87 7.33 -3.51 -6.33
C LYS A 87 7.39 -4.14 -7.72
N PRO A 88 8.16 -5.21 -7.96
CA PRO A 88 8.15 -5.85 -9.27
C PRO A 88 6.79 -6.44 -9.68
N CYS A 89 5.91 -6.69 -8.71
CA CYS A 89 4.55 -7.18 -8.98
C CYS A 89 3.58 -6.03 -9.31
N GLN A 90 3.93 -4.81 -8.94
CA GLN A 90 3.05 -3.65 -9.02
C GLN A 90 3.24 -2.89 -10.34
N LYS A 91 2.17 -2.25 -10.80
CA LYS A 91 2.17 -1.43 -12.00
C LYS A 91 1.52 -0.09 -11.66
N PRO A 92 2.33 0.94 -11.37
CA PRO A 92 1.80 2.24 -11.00
C PRO A 92 0.90 2.83 -12.10
N LEU A 93 -0.08 3.63 -11.69
CA LEU A 93 -0.98 4.28 -12.63
C LEU A 93 -0.24 5.31 -13.49
N ALA A 94 -0.64 5.43 -14.76
CA ALA A 94 0.00 6.36 -15.69
C ALA A 94 -0.22 7.82 -15.29
N ASN A 95 -1.33 8.11 -14.61
CA ASN A 95 -1.69 9.48 -14.21
C ASN A 95 -1.21 9.87 -12.82
N ARG A 96 -0.32 9.05 -12.21
CA ARG A 96 0.22 9.38 -10.89
C ARG A 96 1.13 10.61 -10.95
N ALA A 97 1.27 11.29 -9.81
CA ALA A 97 2.27 12.34 -9.69
C ALA A 97 3.68 11.70 -9.69
N THR A 98 4.69 12.51 -10.01
CA THR A 98 6.08 12.03 -10.17
C THR A 98 6.61 11.31 -8.93
N ASP A 99 6.21 11.76 -7.74
CA ASP A 99 6.66 11.22 -6.45
C ASP A 99 5.73 10.15 -5.88
N GLU A 100 4.66 9.78 -6.60
CA GLU A 100 3.71 8.77 -6.14
C GLU A 100 4.01 7.40 -6.73
N TRP A 101 3.90 6.36 -5.89
CA TRP A 101 3.88 4.96 -6.33
C TRP A 101 2.44 4.45 -6.29
N TRP A 102 1.82 4.42 -5.11
CA TRP A 102 0.37 4.28 -4.96
C TRP A 102 -0.26 5.66 -5.12
N VAL A 103 -1.44 5.73 -5.72
CA VAL A 103 -2.16 6.99 -5.92
C VAL A 103 -3.22 7.16 -4.85
N SER A 104 -3.24 8.32 -4.19
CA SER A 104 -4.26 8.64 -3.20
C SER A 104 -5.61 8.86 -3.86
N MET A 105 -6.66 8.34 -3.23
CA MET A 105 -8.05 8.58 -3.63
C MET A 105 -8.68 9.58 -2.66
N GLU A 106 -9.51 10.45 -3.22
CA GLU A 106 -10.24 11.43 -2.42
C GLU A 106 -11.34 10.74 -1.60
N GLU A 107 -11.41 11.02 -0.30
CA GLU A 107 -12.53 10.55 0.51
C GLU A 107 -13.73 11.46 0.23
N VAL A 108 -14.80 10.89 -0.31
CA VAL A 108 -16.00 11.68 -0.64
C VAL A 108 -17.12 11.48 0.38
N PHE A 109 -17.01 10.51 1.27
CA PHE A 109 -18.00 10.25 2.30
C PHE A 109 -17.42 9.35 3.38
N HIS A 110 -17.82 9.62 4.64
CA HIS A 110 -17.54 8.74 5.77
C HIS A 110 -18.68 8.88 6.79
N ALA A 111 -19.08 7.76 7.35
CA ALA A 111 -19.99 7.72 8.50
C ALA A 111 -19.44 6.73 9.53
N ASP A 112 -19.47 7.12 10.79
CA ASP A 112 -19.08 6.22 11.89
C ASP A 112 -20.10 5.11 12.09
#